data_72b284a71fe3f6f81ff46c990cf065fd
#
_entry.id   72b284a71fe3f6f81ff46c990cf065fd
#
_cell.length_a   1.000
_cell.length_b   1.000
_cell.length_c   1.000
_cell.angle_alpha   90.00
_cell.angle_beta   90.00
_cell.angle_gamma   90.00
#
_symmetry.space_group_name_H-M   'P 1'
#
loop_
_entity.id
_entity.type
_entity.pdbx_description
1 polymer ?
#
loop_
_entity_poly.entity_id
_entity_poly.type
_entity_poly.pdbx_seq_one_letter_code
_entity_poly.pdbx_strand_id
1 'polypeptide(L)'
;MSVIQPVAVMLEALEVVKKRPSQITDILHLNLGAGSSYFEGFQNLDQYPKGQAIQGDLVNPDFWAGTAATIYCSHALEHVGHTKSRQALVNWSKLLTPGGKLYLAVPDLQEICRQIGDPNTPYEYVWNWAVYTLFGYQTDTNTRPTTMEPGRSHPEDLGQYHLTGFTEAYLRKAMPAIGLEINSMFRYDGWGTPSIWLEATKY
;
A
#
# COMPACT_ATOMS: atom_id res chain seq x y z
N MET A 1 -6.89 22.52 -1.10
CA MET A 1 -7.47 21.28 -1.68
C MET A 1 -7.92 20.40 -0.55
N SER A 2 -9.15 19.91 -0.57
CA SER A 2 -9.78 19.33 0.62
C SER A 2 -9.17 18.00 1.01
N VAL A 3 -8.89 17.85 2.30
CA VAL A 3 -8.43 16.65 3.03
C VAL A 3 -9.38 15.43 2.85
N ILE A 4 -10.44 15.58 2.07
CA ILE A 4 -11.57 14.65 1.99
C ILE A 4 -11.33 13.48 1.01
N GLN A 5 -10.41 13.60 0.03
CA GLN A 5 -10.30 12.60 -1.04
C GLN A 5 -9.74 11.22 -0.61
N PRO A 6 -8.67 11.09 0.19
CA PRO A 6 -8.20 9.78 0.62
C PRO A 6 -9.17 9.06 1.55
N VAL A 7 -9.83 9.84 2.41
CA VAL A 7 -10.87 9.32 3.30
C VAL A 7 -12.09 8.86 2.50
N ALA A 8 -12.44 9.55 1.41
CA ALA A 8 -13.53 9.17 0.52
C ALA A 8 -13.25 7.84 -0.21
N VAL A 9 -12.04 7.63 -0.74
CA VAL A 9 -11.61 6.37 -1.38
C VAL A 9 -11.64 5.22 -0.36
N MET A 10 -11.16 5.46 0.86
CA MET A 10 -11.19 4.47 1.93
C MET A 10 -12.63 4.15 2.39
N LEU A 11 -13.49 5.18 2.49
CA LEU A 11 -14.91 5.01 2.81
C LEU A 11 -15.67 4.31 1.68
N GLU A 12 -15.32 4.56 0.42
CA GLU A 12 -15.91 3.88 -0.73
C GLU A 12 -15.57 2.40 -0.75
N ALA A 13 -14.32 2.02 -0.42
CA ALA A 13 -13.94 0.63 -0.23
C ALA A 13 -14.71 -0.05 0.92
N LEU A 14 -14.94 0.66 2.03
CA LEU A 14 -15.75 0.18 3.16
C LEU A 14 -17.25 0.12 2.84
N GLU A 15 -17.78 1.08 2.06
CA GLU A 15 -19.18 1.07 1.64
C GLU A 15 -19.53 -0.08 0.69
N VAL A 16 -18.56 -0.53 -0.13
CA VAL A 16 -18.74 -1.72 -0.99
C VAL A 16 -19.04 -2.96 -0.14
N VAL A 17 -18.38 -3.09 1.02
CA VAL A 17 -18.65 -4.19 1.97
C VAL A 17 -20.05 -4.09 2.59
N LYS A 18 -20.50 -2.88 2.94
CA LYS A 18 -21.81 -2.67 3.60
C LYS A 18 -23.02 -2.81 2.66
N LYS A 19 -22.85 -2.59 1.35
CA LYS A 19 -23.94 -2.56 0.37
C LYS A 19 -24.24 -3.91 -0.28
N ARG A 20 -23.40 -4.95 -0.06
CA ARG A 20 -23.62 -6.26 -0.68
C ARG A 20 -24.55 -7.14 0.17
N PRO A 21 -25.55 -7.78 -0.46
CA PRO A 21 -26.39 -8.76 0.24
C PRO A 21 -25.57 -9.95 0.69
N SER A 22 -25.85 -10.46 1.88
CA SER A 22 -25.21 -11.59 2.54
C SER A 22 -25.26 -12.95 1.81
N GLN A 23 -25.78 -12.99 0.60
CA GLN A 23 -26.02 -14.25 -0.15
C GLN A 23 -24.89 -14.63 -1.13
N ILE A 24 -23.85 -13.80 -1.32
CA ILE A 24 -22.69 -14.18 -2.13
C ILE A 24 -21.53 -14.47 -1.15
N THR A 25 -21.52 -15.67 -0.64
CA THR A 25 -20.57 -16.13 0.39
C THR A 25 -19.13 -16.30 -0.10
N ASP A 26 -18.88 -16.22 -1.41
CA ASP A 26 -17.59 -16.55 -2.01
C ASP A 26 -16.82 -15.37 -2.60
N ILE A 27 -17.31 -14.12 -2.41
CA ILE A 27 -16.60 -12.93 -2.89
C ILE A 27 -15.77 -12.32 -1.76
N LEU A 28 -14.48 -12.21 -2.00
CA LEU A 28 -13.51 -11.75 -1.03
C LEU A 28 -13.26 -10.25 -1.13
N HIS A 29 -13.01 -9.65 0.01
CA HIS A 29 -12.41 -8.33 0.14
C HIS A 29 -11.08 -8.51 0.88
N LEU A 30 -9.98 -8.09 0.28
CA LEU A 30 -8.63 -8.33 0.79
C LEU A 30 -8.00 -7.01 1.22
N ASN A 31 -7.44 -6.97 2.42
CA ASN A 31 -6.57 -5.93 2.90
C ASN A 31 -5.15 -6.51 3.01
N LEU A 32 -4.30 -6.19 2.05
CA LEU A 32 -2.97 -6.76 1.88
C LEU A 32 -1.90 -5.83 2.47
N GLY A 33 -1.07 -6.38 3.37
CA GLY A 33 -0.15 -5.59 4.17
C GLY A 33 -0.89 -4.79 5.23
N ALA A 34 -1.80 -5.46 5.95
CA ALA A 34 -2.71 -4.81 6.89
C ALA A 34 -1.99 -4.13 8.07
N GLY A 35 -0.81 -4.61 8.45
CA GLY A 35 -0.11 -4.10 9.63
C GLY A 35 -1.00 -4.14 10.86
N SER A 36 -1.28 -2.96 11.45
CA SER A 36 -2.23 -2.77 12.54
C SER A 36 -3.62 -2.31 12.08
N SER A 37 -3.83 -2.12 10.77
CA SER A 37 -5.10 -1.62 10.22
C SER A 37 -6.04 -2.78 9.96
N TYR A 38 -7.11 -2.89 10.75
CA TYR A 38 -8.13 -3.90 10.61
C TYR A 38 -9.38 -3.32 9.94
N PHE A 39 -9.84 -3.96 8.87
CA PHE A 39 -11.11 -3.65 8.22
C PHE A 39 -12.10 -4.78 8.43
N GLU A 40 -13.23 -4.46 9.04
CA GLU A 40 -14.33 -5.41 9.20
C GLU A 40 -14.85 -5.85 7.82
N GLY A 41 -15.06 -7.16 7.64
CA GLY A 41 -15.51 -7.75 6.38
C GLY A 41 -14.40 -7.99 5.35
N PHE A 42 -13.15 -7.62 5.65
CA PHE A 42 -11.98 -7.95 4.85
C PHE A 42 -11.20 -9.13 5.44
N GLN A 43 -10.57 -9.90 4.55
CA GLN A 43 -9.45 -10.76 4.94
C GLN A 43 -8.21 -9.85 5.10
N ASN A 44 -7.83 -9.58 6.35
CA ASN A 44 -6.71 -8.71 6.67
C ASN A 44 -5.43 -9.55 6.75
N LEU A 45 -4.56 -9.43 5.74
CA LEU A 45 -3.33 -10.23 5.61
C LEU A 45 -2.10 -9.36 5.83
N ASP A 46 -1.13 -9.92 6.55
CA ASP A 46 0.20 -9.33 6.71
C ASP A 46 1.26 -10.42 6.84
N GLN A 47 2.48 -10.16 6.37
CA GLN A 47 3.59 -11.09 6.53
C GLN A 47 4.00 -11.21 8.00
N TYR A 48 3.89 -10.11 8.75
CA TYR A 48 4.16 -10.00 10.18
C TYR A 48 2.93 -9.45 10.90
N PRO A 49 1.88 -10.29 11.05
CA PRO A 49 0.57 -9.80 11.46
C PRO A 49 0.58 -9.19 12.85
N LYS A 50 -0.11 -8.05 12.97
CA LYS A 50 -0.37 -7.37 14.23
C LYS A 50 -1.88 -7.34 14.49
N GLY A 51 -2.28 -7.43 15.76
CA GLY A 51 -3.69 -7.38 16.14
C GLY A 51 -4.48 -8.55 15.57
N GLN A 52 -5.46 -8.26 14.71
CA GLN A 52 -6.39 -9.25 14.13
C GLN A 52 -6.04 -9.65 12.70
N ALA A 53 -4.92 -9.15 12.15
CA ALA A 53 -4.46 -9.59 10.85
C ALA A 53 -4.01 -11.06 10.91
N ILE A 54 -4.21 -11.78 9.81
CA ILE A 54 -3.73 -13.16 9.64
C ILE A 54 -2.42 -13.18 8.87
N GLN A 55 -1.58 -14.16 9.13
CA GLN A 55 -0.34 -14.30 8.39
C GLN A 55 -0.61 -14.65 6.92
N GLY A 56 -0.01 -13.90 6.00
CA GLY A 56 -0.15 -14.13 4.56
C GLY A 56 0.93 -13.42 3.75
N ASP A 57 1.20 -13.95 2.56
CA ASP A 57 2.12 -13.35 1.59
C ASP A 57 1.34 -12.38 0.70
N LEU A 58 1.65 -11.11 0.77
CA LEU A 58 1.01 -10.11 -0.08
C LEU A 58 1.39 -10.26 -1.57
N VAL A 59 2.53 -10.89 -1.88
CA VAL A 59 2.96 -11.12 -3.28
C VAL A 59 2.16 -12.26 -3.91
N ASN A 60 1.97 -13.34 -3.15
CA ASN A 60 1.22 -14.53 -3.59
C ASN A 60 0.15 -14.87 -2.54
N PRO A 61 -0.90 -14.06 -2.41
CA PRO A 61 -1.99 -14.39 -1.50
C PRO A 61 -2.63 -15.72 -1.90
N ASP A 62 -2.83 -16.62 -0.93
CA ASP A 62 -3.35 -17.97 -1.16
C ASP A 62 -4.88 -17.96 -1.37
N PHE A 63 -5.30 -17.37 -2.49
CA PHE A 63 -6.69 -17.30 -2.92
C PHE A 63 -6.84 -17.68 -4.39
N TRP A 64 -8.02 -18.12 -4.77
CA TRP A 64 -8.33 -18.48 -6.15
C TRP A 64 -8.46 -17.24 -7.06
N ALA A 65 -8.02 -17.39 -8.30
CA ALA A 65 -8.22 -16.34 -9.31
C ALA A 65 -9.70 -16.00 -9.47
N GLY A 66 -10.01 -14.71 -9.62
CA GLY A 66 -11.38 -14.24 -9.84
C GLY A 66 -12.29 -14.31 -8.61
N THR A 67 -11.73 -14.35 -7.40
CA THR A 67 -12.53 -14.41 -6.15
C THR A 67 -12.59 -13.11 -5.39
N ALA A 68 -11.72 -12.14 -5.67
CA ALA A 68 -11.70 -10.86 -4.96
C ALA A 68 -12.52 -9.78 -5.69
N ALA A 69 -13.51 -9.20 -5.02
CA ALA A 69 -14.19 -8.01 -5.50
C ALA A 69 -13.44 -6.73 -5.18
N THR A 70 -12.65 -6.75 -4.11
CA THR A 70 -11.86 -5.59 -3.67
C THR A 70 -10.52 -6.07 -3.16
N ILE A 71 -9.47 -5.37 -3.59
CA ILE A 71 -8.14 -5.46 -2.99
C ILE A 71 -7.77 -4.06 -2.54
N TYR A 72 -7.44 -3.92 -1.27
CA TYR A 72 -6.88 -2.72 -0.67
C TYR A 72 -5.45 -2.99 -0.22
N CYS A 73 -4.53 -2.12 -0.56
CA CYS A 73 -3.14 -2.17 -0.12
C CYS A 73 -2.61 -0.74 0.06
N SER A 74 -2.22 -0.42 1.27
CA SER A 74 -1.72 0.92 1.60
C SER A 74 -0.38 0.83 2.31
N HIS A 75 0.65 1.45 1.71
CA HIS A 75 1.99 1.51 2.28
C HIS A 75 2.54 0.13 2.70
N ALA A 76 2.43 -0.84 1.79
CA ALA A 76 2.94 -2.19 1.98
C ALA A 76 3.69 -2.72 0.75
N LEU A 77 3.28 -2.30 -0.47
CA LEU A 77 3.88 -2.82 -1.69
C LEU A 77 5.34 -2.36 -1.88
N GLU A 78 5.74 -1.24 -1.32
CA GLU A 78 7.12 -0.74 -1.31
C GLU A 78 8.08 -1.59 -0.47
N HIS A 79 7.56 -2.37 0.47
CA HIS A 79 8.35 -3.24 1.33
C HIS A 79 8.77 -4.55 0.66
N VAL A 80 8.24 -4.87 -0.52
CA VAL A 80 8.70 -6.01 -1.30
C VAL A 80 9.64 -5.55 -2.43
N GLY A 81 10.61 -6.40 -2.78
CA GLY A 81 11.61 -6.06 -3.80
C GLY A 81 10.98 -5.80 -5.17
N HIS A 82 11.67 -5.06 -6.02
CA HIS A 82 11.19 -4.56 -7.31
C HIS A 82 10.54 -5.63 -8.21
N THR A 83 11.15 -6.80 -8.34
CA THR A 83 10.59 -7.91 -9.11
C THR A 83 9.33 -8.47 -8.45
N LYS A 84 9.33 -8.60 -7.12
CA LYS A 84 8.21 -9.11 -6.35
C LYS A 84 7.02 -8.16 -6.36
N SER A 85 7.24 -6.85 -6.32
CA SER A 85 6.15 -5.87 -6.40
C SER A 85 5.41 -5.93 -7.73
N ARG A 86 6.13 -6.12 -8.84
CA ARG A 86 5.50 -6.37 -10.15
C ARG A 86 4.71 -7.67 -10.17
N GLN A 87 5.26 -8.75 -9.59
CA GLN A 87 4.57 -10.03 -9.47
C GLN A 87 3.30 -9.91 -8.62
N ALA A 88 3.36 -9.17 -7.50
CA ALA A 88 2.21 -8.88 -6.66
C ALA A 88 1.07 -8.23 -7.47
N LEU A 89 1.35 -7.16 -8.21
CA LEU A 89 0.36 -6.47 -9.03
C LEU A 89 -0.27 -7.40 -10.08
N VAL A 90 0.52 -8.26 -10.73
CA VAL A 90 0.01 -9.28 -11.68
C VAL A 90 -0.90 -10.27 -10.96
N ASN A 91 -0.50 -10.77 -9.80
CA ASN A 91 -1.28 -11.73 -9.04
C ASN A 91 -2.59 -11.12 -8.53
N TRP A 92 -2.54 -9.89 -8.02
CA TRP A 92 -3.74 -9.16 -7.56
C TRP A 92 -4.74 -8.94 -8.70
N SER A 93 -4.23 -8.57 -9.89
CA SER A 93 -5.10 -8.48 -11.07
C SER A 93 -5.80 -9.81 -11.41
N LYS A 94 -5.11 -10.95 -11.21
CA LYS A 94 -5.73 -12.28 -11.41
C LYS A 94 -6.74 -12.65 -10.33
N LEU A 95 -6.52 -12.21 -9.10
CA LEU A 95 -7.44 -12.43 -7.99
C LEU A 95 -8.74 -11.64 -8.15
N LEU A 96 -8.68 -10.45 -8.72
CA LEU A 96 -9.86 -9.62 -8.94
C LEU A 96 -10.86 -10.27 -9.89
N THR A 97 -12.13 -10.22 -9.51
CA THR A 97 -13.26 -10.52 -10.41
C THR A 97 -13.32 -9.47 -11.53
N PRO A 98 -13.93 -9.76 -12.69
CA PRO A 98 -14.31 -8.72 -13.64
C PRO A 98 -15.15 -7.63 -12.93
N GLY A 99 -14.78 -6.36 -13.11
CA GLY A 99 -15.38 -5.23 -12.38
C GLY A 99 -14.87 -5.06 -10.94
N GLY A 100 -14.03 -5.95 -10.44
CA GLY A 100 -13.41 -5.84 -9.12
C GLY A 100 -12.42 -4.68 -9.03
N LYS A 101 -12.25 -4.11 -7.85
CA LYS A 101 -11.50 -2.87 -7.63
C LYS A 101 -10.19 -3.09 -6.86
N LEU A 102 -9.14 -2.43 -7.32
CA LEU A 102 -7.88 -2.25 -6.61
C LEU A 102 -7.79 -0.83 -6.05
N TYR A 103 -7.57 -0.73 -4.75
CA TYR A 103 -7.21 0.51 -4.06
C TYR A 103 -5.77 0.37 -3.58
N LEU A 104 -4.89 1.22 -4.11
CA LEU A 104 -3.46 1.18 -3.83
C LEU A 104 -2.96 2.53 -3.37
N ALA A 105 -2.23 2.55 -2.26
CA ALA A 105 -1.44 3.70 -1.84
C ALA A 105 0.03 3.31 -1.69
N VAL A 106 0.93 4.10 -2.27
CA VAL A 106 2.38 3.90 -2.20
C VAL A 106 3.09 5.25 -2.08
N PRO A 107 4.30 5.32 -1.49
CA PRO A 107 5.09 6.54 -1.48
C PRO A 107 5.37 7.04 -2.91
N ASP A 108 5.23 8.38 -3.12
CA ASP A 108 5.59 9.04 -4.38
C ASP A 108 7.10 9.26 -4.45
N LEU A 109 7.81 8.33 -5.04
CA LEU A 109 9.26 8.39 -5.18
C LEU A 109 9.72 9.68 -5.87
N GLN A 110 8.98 10.14 -6.89
CA GLN A 110 9.34 11.35 -7.63
C GLN A 110 9.26 12.60 -6.74
N GLU A 111 8.18 12.73 -5.98
CA GLU A 111 8.00 13.87 -5.08
C GLU A 111 8.98 13.84 -3.91
N ILE A 112 9.24 12.67 -3.34
CA ILE A 112 10.25 12.49 -2.28
C ILE A 112 11.63 12.92 -2.76
N CYS A 113 12.06 12.45 -3.95
CA CYS A 113 13.35 12.86 -4.53
C CYS A 113 13.39 14.36 -4.85
N ARG A 114 12.28 14.95 -5.28
CA ARG A 114 12.19 16.40 -5.51
C ARG A 114 12.39 17.18 -4.20
N GLN A 115 11.76 16.76 -3.12
CA GLN A 115 11.90 17.39 -1.80
C GLN A 115 13.33 17.25 -1.25
N ILE A 116 13.94 16.08 -1.41
CA ILE A 116 15.34 15.85 -1.00
C ILE A 116 16.30 16.76 -1.78
N GLY A 117 16.05 16.99 -3.08
CA GLY A 117 16.88 17.79 -3.94
C GLY A 117 16.61 19.30 -3.90
N ASP A 118 15.56 19.76 -3.25
CA ASP A 118 15.21 21.17 -3.15
C ASP A 118 16.02 21.85 -2.03
N PRO A 119 16.89 22.82 -2.36
CA PRO A 119 17.71 23.52 -1.36
C PRO A 119 16.89 24.34 -0.35
N ASN A 120 15.61 24.59 -0.63
CA ASN A 120 14.72 25.31 0.27
C ASN A 120 13.99 24.36 1.24
N THR A 121 14.07 23.05 1.05
CA THR A 121 13.50 22.09 1.98
C THR A 121 14.29 22.10 3.29
N PRO A 122 13.66 22.32 4.45
CA PRO A 122 14.37 22.32 5.72
C PRO A 122 15.13 21.02 5.95
N TYR A 123 16.38 21.13 6.42
CA TYR A 123 17.25 19.96 6.66
C TYR A 123 16.61 18.92 7.56
N GLU A 124 15.94 19.34 8.63
CA GLU A 124 15.25 18.45 9.57
C GLU A 124 14.13 17.67 8.89
N TYR A 125 13.41 18.30 7.96
CA TYR A 125 12.38 17.62 7.17
C TYR A 125 13.00 16.60 6.21
N VAL A 126 14.06 17.00 5.47
CA VAL A 126 14.77 16.08 4.56
C VAL A 126 15.24 14.84 5.31
N TRP A 127 15.92 15.04 6.45
CA TRP A 127 16.53 13.94 7.20
C TRP A 127 15.51 13.08 7.92
N ASN A 128 14.54 13.70 8.59
CA ASN A 128 13.60 12.97 9.46
C ASN A 128 12.42 12.35 8.69
N TRP A 129 12.09 12.87 7.51
CA TRP A 129 10.92 12.42 6.78
C TRP A 129 11.21 11.91 5.37
N ALA A 130 11.85 12.71 4.54
CA ALA A 130 12.03 12.34 3.14
C ALA A 130 12.99 11.14 3.00
N VAL A 131 14.12 11.16 3.71
CA VAL A 131 15.07 10.03 3.75
C VAL A 131 14.42 8.80 4.38
N TYR A 132 13.69 8.97 5.48
CA TYR A 132 12.92 7.91 6.10
C TYR A 132 11.88 7.30 5.14
N THR A 133 11.14 8.14 4.43
CA THR A 133 10.14 7.68 3.46
C THR A 133 10.79 6.98 2.26
N LEU A 134 12.01 7.39 1.87
CA LEU A 134 12.75 6.76 0.78
C LEU A 134 13.24 5.34 1.13
N PHE A 135 13.78 5.16 2.34
CA PHE A 135 14.45 3.91 2.73
C PHE A 135 13.62 3.03 3.67
N GLY A 136 12.51 3.52 4.17
CA GLY A 136 11.70 2.86 5.18
C GLY A 136 12.27 3.02 6.59
N TYR A 137 11.59 2.39 7.54
CA TYR A 137 11.98 2.43 8.94
C TYR A 137 13.25 1.60 9.18
N GLN A 138 14.25 2.21 9.79
CA GLN A 138 15.52 1.57 10.15
C GLN A 138 15.76 1.75 11.65
N THR A 139 15.99 0.65 12.36
CA THR A 139 16.12 0.63 13.83
C THR A 139 17.41 1.22 14.36
N ASP A 140 18.44 1.35 13.52
CA ASP A 140 19.74 1.93 13.86
C ASP A 140 19.79 3.45 13.74
N THR A 141 18.72 4.08 13.27
CA THR A 141 18.63 5.53 13.18
C THR A 141 18.25 6.12 14.54
N ASN A 142 19.12 6.94 15.12
CA ASN A 142 18.85 7.72 16.33
C ASN A 142 17.74 8.76 16.20
N THR A 143 16.98 8.73 15.11
CA THR A 143 15.99 9.75 14.72
C THR A 143 14.58 9.48 15.25
N ARG A 144 14.30 8.29 15.76
CA ARG A 144 13.09 8.02 16.54
C ARG A 144 13.43 7.37 17.87
N PRO A 145 12.84 7.82 18.98
CA PRO A 145 12.88 7.07 20.22
C PRO A 145 12.14 5.75 19.96
N THR A 146 12.89 4.72 19.65
CA THR A 146 12.35 3.37 19.59
C THR A 146 12.51 2.74 20.95
N THR A 147 11.52 1.98 21.37
CA THR A 147 11.61 1.10 22.53
C THR A 147 12.53 -0.10 22.27
N MET A 148 13.21 -0.13 21.10
CA MET A 148 14.10 -1.19 20.68
C MET A 148 15.57 -0.83 20.99
N GLU A 149 16.30 -1.77 21.52
CA GLU A 149 17.72 -1.61 21.77
C GLU A 149 18.50 -1.46 20.47
N PRO A 150 19.45 -0.50 20.37
CA PRO A 150 20.30 -0.33 19.20
C PRO A 150 21.03 -1.65 18.86
N GLY A 151 20.99 -2.04 17.60
CA GLY A 151 21.78 -3.19 17.10
C GLY A 151 21.06 -4.54 17.10
N ARG A 152 19.77 -4.61 17.46
CA ARG A 152 18.94 -5.79 17.23
C ARG A 152 18.03 -5.56 16.04
N SER A 153 18.38 -6.09 14.88
CA SER A 153 17.44 -6.28 13.79
C SER A 153 16.49 -7.42 14.15
N HIS A 154 15.23 -7.09 14.45
CA HIS A 154 14.18 -8.09 14.51
C HIS A 154 13.81 -8.52 13.09
N PRO A 155 13.39 -9.79 12.86
CA PRO A 155 12.86 -10.20 11.55
C PRO A 155 11.73 -9.31 11.03
N GLU A 156 10.92 -8.74 11.93
CA GLU A 156 9.88 -7.78 11.64
C GLU A 156 10.42 -6.42 11.14
N ASP A 157 11.67 -6.05 11.47
CA ASP A 157 12.30 -4.82 10.97
C ASP A 157 12.63 -4.91 9.48
N LEU A 158 12.94 -6.11 8.98
CA LEU A 158 13.15 -6.35 7.56
C LEU A 158 11.90 -6.03 6.72
N GLY A 159 10.71 -6.15 7.31
CA GLY A 159 9.45 -5.78 6.71
C GLY A 159 9.21 -4.26 6.66
N GLN A 160 10.06 -3.45 7.29
CA GLN A 160 9.90 -2.00 7.33
C GLN A 160 10.80 -1.26 6.32
N TYR A 161 11.76 -1.94 5.69
CA TYR A 161 12.58 -1.33 4.64
C TYR A 161 11.80 -1.14 3.35
N HIS A 162 11.94 0.01 2.72
CA HIS A 162 11.46 0.21 1.37
C HIS A 162 12.47 -0.38 0.38
N LEU A 163 12.06 -1.43 -0.31
CA LEU A 163 12.89 -2.17 -1.26
C LEU A 163 12.60 -1.79 -2.71
N THR A 164 11.54 -1.02 -2.94
CA THR A 164 11.19 -0.47 -4.25
C THR A 164 10.48 0.87 -4.09
N GLY A 165 10.35 1.60 -5.18
CA GLY A 165 9.63 2.87 -5.21
C GLY A 165 8.76 2.98 -6.45
N PHE A 166 7.73 3.82 -6.36
CA PHE A 166 6.73 4.00 -7.40
C PHE A 166 6.66 5.45 -7.84
N THR A 167 6.35 5.64 -9.12
CA THR A 167 6.00 6.94 -9.67
C THR A 167 4.64 6.85 -10.36
N GLU A 168 3.96 7.99 -10.48
CA GLU A 168 2.71 8.05 -11.24
C GLU A 168 2.89 7.54 -12.67
N ALA A 169 3.99 7.93 -13.34
CA ALA A 169 4.28 7.49 -14.70
C ALA A 169 4.45 5.96 -14.82
N TYR A 170 5.05 5.32 -13.82
CA TYR A 170 5.15 3.86 -13.77
C TYR A 170 3.77 3.22 -13.61
N LEU A 171 2.97 3.66 -12.65
CA LEU A 171 1.65 3.09 -12.38
C LEU A 171 0.70 3.25 -13.57
N ARG A 172 0.71 4.41 -14.26
CA ARG A 172 -0.07 4.63 -15.49
C ARG A 172 0.25 3.66 -16.62
N LYS A 173 1.47 3.13 -16.67
CA LYS A 173 1.88 2.10 -17.65
C LYS A 173 1.61 0.70 -17.15
N ALA A 174 1.84 0.44 -15.86
CA ALA A 174 1.75 -0.90 -15.28
C ALA A 174 0.30 -1.39 -15.17
N MET A 175 -0.63 -0.55 -14.75
CA MET A 175 -2.02 -0.97 -14.51
C MET A 175 -2.72 -1.47 -15.79
N PRO A 176 -2.74 -0.73 -16.90
CA PRO A 176 -3.35 -1.25 -18.14
C PRO A 176 -2.66 -2.51 -18.67
N ALA A 177 -1.34 -2.63 -18.52
CA ALA A 177 -0.58 -3.80 -18.96
C ALA A 177 -0.96 -5.11 -18.24
N ILE A 178 -1.60 -5.01 -17.07
CA ILE A 178 -2.07 -6.17 -16.29
C ILE A 178 -3.61 -6.29 -16.28
N GLY A 179 -4.30 -5.54 -17.13
CA GLY A 179 -5.75 -5.62 -17.28
C GLY A 179 -6.52 -4.84 -16.21
N LEU A 180 -5.98 -3.72 -15.74
CA LEU A 180 -6.62 -2.81 -14.80
C LEU A 180 -6.78 -1.43 -15.43
N GLU A 181 -8.00 -0.91 -15.46
CA GLU A 181 -8.30 0.46 -15.86
C GLU A 181 -8.18 1.39 -14.66
N ILE A 182 -7.44 2.49 -14.80
CA ILE A 182 -7.30 3.49 -13.74
C ILE A 182 -8.53 4.40 -13.75
N ASN A 183 -9.31 4.34 -12.70
CA ASN A 183 -10.48 5.22 -12.49
C ASN A 183 -10.05 6.57 -11.94
N SER A 184 -9.19 6.56 -10.94
CA SER A 184 -8.64 7.76 -10.33
C SER A 184 -7.20 7.56 -9.88
N MET A 185 -6.41 8.63 -9.94
CA MET A 185 -5.06 8.69 -9.38
C MET A 185 -4.78 10.11 -8.93
N PHE A 186 -4.32 10.28 -7.70
CA PHE A 186 -4.01 11.58 -7.13
C PHE A 186 -2.85 11.48 -6.14
N ARG A 187 -2.20 12.61 -5.90
CA ARG A 187 -1.15 12.75 -4.90
C ARG A 187 -1.73 13.28 -3.60
N TYR A 188 -1.27 12.75 -2.51
CA TYR A 188 -1.69 13.16 -1.18
C TYR A 188 -0.50 13.17 -0.22
N ASP A 189 -0.41 14.22 0.57
CA ASP A 189 0.68 14.48 1.51
C ASP A 189 0.13 14.67 2.95
N GLY A 190 -0.94 13.99 3.29
CA GLY A 190 -1.69 14.25 4.52
C GLY A 190 -1.11 13.63 5.79
N TRP A 191 -0.14 12.72 5.68
CA TRP A 191 0.49 12.06 6.83
C TRP A 191 2.00 12.28 6.87
N GLY A 192 2.48 13.36 6.22
CA GLY A 192 3.89 13.69 6.13
C GLY A 192 4.67 12.83 5.14
N THR A 193 3.99 11.94 4.42
CA THR A 193 4.58 11.09 3.40
C THR A 193 3.91 11.38 2.06
N PRO A 194 4.60 12.02 1.11
CA PRO A 194 4.07 12.18 -0.24
C PRO A 194 3.70 10.82 -0.81
N SER A 195 2.44 10.63 -1.17
CA SER A 195 1.90 9.35 -1.60
C SER A 195 1.10 9.48 -2.88
N ILE A 196 1.13 8.43 -3.69
CA ILE A 196 0.24 8.22 -4.83
C ILE A 196 -0.89 7.31 -4.36
N TRP A 197 -2.12 7.77 -4.54
CA TRP A 197 -3.34 7.00 -4.33
C TRP A 197 -3.95 6.65 -5.68
N LEU A 198 -4.33 5.40 -5.84
CA LEU A 198 -4.84 4.82 -7.08
C LEU A 198 -6.11 4.02 -6.80
N GLU A 199 -7.14 4.26 -7.60
CA GLU A 199 -8.25 3.33 -7.78
C GLU A 199 -8.21 2.79 -9.21
N ALA A 200 -8.28 1.47 -9.37
CA ALA A 200 -8.37 0.82 -10.67
C ALA A 200 -9.41 -0.31 -10.68
N THR A 201 -9.99 -0.56 -11.83
CA THR A 201 -11.01 -1.61 -12.02
C THR A 201 -10.49 -2.68 -12.99
N LYS A 202 -10.75 -3.94 -12.68
CA LYS A 202 -10.49 -5.09 -13.56
C LYS A 202 -11.47 -5.10 -14.73
N TYR A 203 -10.97 -5.14 -16.01
CA TYR A 203 -11.85 -5.32 -17.16
C TYR A 203 -12.37 -6.77 -17.25
#